data_f25b19a28a59521c51bb5af398bdba99
#
_entry.id   f25b19a28a59521c51bb5af398bdba99
#
_cell.length_a   1.000
_cell.length_b   1.000
_cell.length_c   1.000
_cell.angle_alpha   90.00
_cell.angle_beta   90.00
_cell.angle_gamma   90.00
#
_symmetry.space_group_name_H-M   'P 1'
#
loop_
_entity.id
_entity.type
_entity.pdbx_description
1 polymer ?
#
loop_
_entity_poly.entity_id
_entity_poly.type
_entity_poly.pdbx_seq_one_letter_code
_entity_poly.pdbx_strand_id
1 'polypeptide(L)'
;EDGKVVGAYATNADGKYIRINASKGVIVATGGYANNPEMLAALQPELMKSLIGVVPFPNFNAQGQGIKACLWAGAVKDAQPTAMIFDRGIMRPDQRPGDPFAMDFGYFHMATQPFLKVDMDGKRITNESSPYDFLIHALSNRTERSWIDVWDSNWPEDIDRFHTVGCSTLIKREGTNQ
;
A
#
# COMPACT_ATOMS: atom_id res chain seq x y z
N GLU A 1 24.58 5.49 -23.90
CA GLU A 1 25.71 5.65 -24.80
C GLU A 1 26.98 5.74 -23.95
N ASP A 2 27.98 4.92 -24.23
CA ASP A 2 29.27 4.88 -23.52
C ASP A 2 29.13 4.82 -21.97
N GLY A 3 28.20 4.02 -21.50
CA GLY A 3 27.93 3.86 -20.06
C GLY A 3 27.17 5.03 -19.41
N LYS A 4 26.69 5.98 -20.17
CA LYS A 4 25.92 7.12 -19.69
C LYS A 4 24.47 7.08 -20.19
N VAL A 5 23.55 7.51 -19.31
CA VAL A 5 22.16 7.75 -19.70
C VAL A 5 22.07 9.12 -20.35
N VAL A 6 21.82 9.17 -21.65
CA VAL A 6 21.80 10.40 -22.47
C VAL A 6 20.38 10.80 -22.89
N GLY A 7 19.37 10.10 -22.45
CA GLY A 7 18.00 10.37 -22.80
C GLY A 7 17.07 9.18 -22.56
N ALA A 8 15.89 9.25 -23.14
CA ALA A 8 14.90 8.19 -23.08
C ALA A 8 14.15 8.07 -24.42
N TYR A 9 13.60 6.89 -24.67
CA TYR A 9 12.61 6.69 -25.70
C TYR A 9 11.21 6.72 -25.08
N ALA A 10 10.29 7.35 -25.75
CA ALA A 10 8.89 7.43 -25.35
C ALA A 10 7.99 7.17 -26.56
N THR A 11 6.74 6.85 -26.31
CA THR A 11 5.71 6.74 -27.34
C THR A 11 4.85 8.01 -27.26
N ASN A 12 4.64 8.69 -28.37
CA ASN A 12 3.74 9.85 -28.44
C ASN A 12 2.27 9.40 -28.56
N ALA A 13 1.37 10.38 -28.60
CA ALA A 13 -0.08 10.14 -28.70
C ALA A 13 -0.49 9.35 -29.98
N ASP A 14 0.30 9.47 -31.07
CA ASP A 14 0.07 8.74 -32.32
C ASP A 14 0.67 7.32 -32.31
N GLY A 15 1.22 6.86 -31.19
CA GLY A 15 1.86 5.56 -31.06
C GLY A 15 3.27 5.48 -31.68
N LYS A 16 3.86 6.60 -32.10
CA LYS A 16 5.20 6.63 -32.67
C LYS A 16 6.26 6.77 -31.59
N TYR A 17 7.38 6.06 -31.77
CA TYR A 17 8.54 6.22 -30.91
C TYR A 17 9.23 7.55 -31.18
N ILE A 18 9.51 8.26 -30.09
CA ILE A 18 10.33 9.49 -30.10
C ILE A 18 11.53 9.28 -29.20
N ARG A 19 12.67 9.81 -29.59
CA ARG A 19 13.86 9.91 -28.78
C ARG A 19 13.94 11.29 -28.15
N ILE A 20 14.08 11.34 -26.84
CA ILE A 20 14.25 12.56 -26.06
C ILE A 20 15.68 12.56 -25.55
N ASN A 21 16.51 13.49 -26.05
CA ASN A 21 17.90 13.63 -25.61
C ASN A 21 17.96 14.51 -24.36
N ALA A 22 18.79 14.10 -23.41
CA ALA A 22 19.02 14.82 -22.15
C ALA A 22 20.50 15.18 -22.03
N SER A 23 20.83 16.45 -21.99
CA SER A 23 22.21 16.93 -21.91
C SER A 23 22.80 16.85 -20.49
N LYS A 24 21.96 16.81 -19.47
CA LYS A 24 22.39 16.83 -18.06
C LYS A 24 22.05 15.54 -17.31
N GLY A 25 21.06 14.79 -17.75
CA GLY A 25 20.60 13.56 -17.12
C GLY A 25 19.10 13.38 -17.24
N VAL A 26 18.60 12.23 -16.74
CA VAL A 26 17.19 11.87 -16.73
C VAL A 26 16.71 11.70 -15.29
N ILE A 27 15.64 12.38 -14.92
CA ILE A 27 14.99 12.22 -13.62
C ILE A 27 13.91 11.16 -13.77
N VAL A 28 13.99 10.10 -12.94
CA VAL A 28 13.00 9.02 -12.92
C VAL A 28 12.00 9.29 -11.81
N ALA A 29 10.76 9.62 -12.17
CA ALA A 29 9.65 9.91 -11.25
C ALA A 29 8.41 9.07 -11.59
N THR A 30 8.62 7.79 -11.93
CA THR A 30 7.59 6.89 -12.49
C THR A 30 6.84 6.08 -11.43
N GLY A 31 7.06 6.36 -10.15
CA GLY A 31 6.46 5.63 -9.04
C GLY A 31 7.07 4.24 -8.82
N GLY A 32 6.40 3.44 -8.00
CA GLY A 32 6.83 2.11 -7.60
C GLY A 32 6.31 0.98 -8.47
N TYR A 33 6.19 -0.21 -7.87
CA TYR A 33 5.78 -1.45 -8.55
C TYR A 33 4.65 -2.20 -7.83
N ALA A 34 3.85 -1.49 -7.05
CA ALA A 34 2.78 -2.11 -6.24
C ALA A 34 1.73 -2.88 -7.07
N ASN A 35 1.54 -2.51 -8.35
CA ASN A 35 0.62 -3.18 -9.27
C ASN A 35 1.33 -4.19 -10.21
N ASN A 36 2.55 -4.59 -9.87
CA ASN A 36 3.27 -5.61 -10.62
C ASN A 36 3.52 -6.83 -9.73
N PRO A 37 2.66 -7.86 -9.80
CA PRO A 37 2.78 -9.05 -8.94
C PRO A 37 4.11 -9.79 -9.10
N GLU A 38 4.66 -9.82 -10.32
CA GLU A 38 5.93 -10.48 -10.60
C GLU A 38 7.09 -9.75 -9.91
N MET A 39 7.10 -8.42 -9.97
CA MET A 39 8.12 -7.64 -9.27
C MET A 39 7.96 -7.71 -7.75
N LEU A 40 6.74 -7.73 -7.25
CA LEU A 40 6.49 -7.92 -5.82
C LEU A 40 7.03 -9.28 -5.36
N ALA A 41 6.70 -10.35 -6.07
CA ALA A 41 7.21 -11.69 -5.74
C ALA A 41 8.75 -11.79 -5.83
N ALA A 42 9.35 -11.15 -6.82
CA ALA A 42 10.79 -11.19 -7.02
C ALA A 42 11.58 -10.30 -6.04
N LEU A 43 11.05 -9.13 -5.69
CA LEU A 43 11.76 -8.13 -4.90
C LEU A 43 11.35 -8.10 -3.43
N GLN A 44 10.16 -8.64 -3.10
CA GLN A 44 9.58 -8.62 -1.76
C GLN A 44 9.07 -10.01 -1.32
N PRO A 45 9.86 -11.10 -1.50
CA PRO A 45 9.35 -12.46 -1.25
C PRO A 45 8.95 -12.68 0.20
N GLU A 46 9.65 -12.09 1.15
CA GLU A 46 9.33 -12.25 2.59
C GLU A 46 8.09 -11.44 2.97
N LEU A 47 7.97 -10.23 2.44
CA LEU A 47 6.79 -9.41 2.66
C LEU A 47 5.53 -10.09 2.10
N MET A 48 5.62 -10.67 0.91
CA MET A 48 4.49 -11.35 0.27
C MET A 48 3.98 -12.55 1.07
N LYS A 49 4.81 -13.18 1.91
CA LYS A 49 4.36 -14.22 2.84
C LYS A 49 3.45 -13.68 3.94
N SER A 50 3.61 -12.43 4.31
CA SER A 50 2.86 -11.78 5.40
C SER A 50 1.63 -11.04 4.91
N LEU A 51 1.53 -10.75 3.62
CA LEU A 51 0.41 -10.00 3.06
C LEU A 51 -0.75 -10.91 2.70
N ILE A 52 -1.98 -10.43 2.92
CA ILE A 52 -3.20 -11.06 2.42
C ILE A 52 -3.43 -10.67 0.95
N GLY A 53 -3.04 -9.45 0.61
CA GLY A 53 -3.18 -8.92 -0.73
C GLY A 53 -2.49 -7.58 -0.87
N VAL A 54 -2.42 -7.11 -2.09
CA VAL A 54 -1.93 -5.78 -2.41
C VAL A 54 -3.13 -4.95 -2.82
N VAL A 55 -3.39 -3.88 -2.07
CA VAL A 55 -4.39 -2.91 -2.47
C VAL A 55 -3.80 -2.10 -3.62
N PRO A 56 -4.37 -2.18 -4.83
CA PRO A 56 -3.96 -1.33 -5.93
C PRO A 56 -4.38 0.10 -5.60
N PHE A 57 -3.52 0.81 -4.90
CA PHE A 57 -3.75 2.22 -4.58
C PHE A 57 -3.77 3.06 -5.85
N PRO A 58 -4.31 4.31 -5.84
CA PRO A 58 -4.73 5.01 -7.07
C PRO A 58 -3.69 5.14 -8.18
N ASN A 59 -2.51 4.63 -7.98
CA ASN A 59 -1.50 4.46 -9.02
C ASN A 59 -1.66 3.12 -9.75
N PHE A 60 -2.73 2.97 -10.52
CA PHE A 60 -2.90 1.83 -11.42
C PHE A 60 -1.70 1.61 -12.36
N ASN A 61 -0.84 2.60 -12.49
CA ASN A 61 0.37 2.57 -13.32
C ASN A 61 1.66 2.19 -12.56
N ALA A 62 1.57 1.78 -11.29
CA ALA A 62 2.75 1.37 -10.50
C ALA A 62 3.28 -0.01 -10.96
N GLN A 63 3.79 -0.08 -12.18
CA GLN A 63 4.29 -1.29 -12.83
C GLN A 63 5.81 -1.46 -12.74
N GLY A 64 6.50 -0.52 -12.10
CA GLY A 64 7.95 -0.58 -11.90
C GLY A 64 8.79 -0.32 -13.14
N GLN A 65 8.23 0.28 -14.17
CA GLN A 65 8.91 0.50 -15.45
C GLN A 65 10.19 1.32 -15.31
N GLY A 66 10.16 2.41 -14.54
CA GLY A 66 11.35 3.22 -14.31
C GLY A 66 12.42 2.49 -13.50
N ILE A 67 12.01 1.69 -12.52
CA ILE A 67 12.94 0.85 -11.75
C ILE A 67 13.62 -0.15 -12.67
N LYS A 68 12.87 -0.85 -13.53
CA LYS A 68 13.41 -1.77 -14.55
C LYS A 68 14.39 -1.05 -15.48
N ALA A 69 14.03 0.14 -15.96
CA ALA A 69 14.89 0.92 -16.83
C ALA A 69 16.21 1.31 -16.14
N CYS A 70 16.16 1.70 -14.86
CA CYS A 70 17.36 1.98 -14.07
C CYS A 70 18.25 0.73 -13.92
N LEU A 71 17.67 -0.42 -13.60
CA LEU A 71 18.40 -1.69 -13.45
C LEU A 71 19.06 -2.11 -14.77
N TRP A 72 18.36 -1.99 -15.92
CA TRP A 72 18.92 -2.25 -17.23
C TRP A 72 20.04 -1.28 -17.62
N ALA A 73 19.99 -0.06 -17.09
CA ALA A 73 21.06 0.93 -17.28
C ALA A 73 22.27 0.70 -16.32
N GLY A 74 22.24 -0.35 -15.51
CA GLY A 74 23.34 -0.70 -14.61
C GLY A 74 23.20 -0.18 -13.18
N ALA A 75 22.07 0.39 -12.79
CA ALA A 75 21.81 0.72 -11.41
C ALA A 75 21.64 -0.54 -10.55
N VAL A 76 21.96 -0.42 -9.28
CA VAL A 76 21.75 -1.48 -8.28
C VAL A 76 20.54 -1.13 -7.42
N LYS A 77 19.82 -2.14 -6.98
CA LYS A 77 18.75 -1.99 -5.99
C LYS A 77 19.29 -2.07 -4.58
N ASP A 78 18.50 -1.61 -3.63
CA ASP A 78 18.78 -1.84 -2.21
C ASP A 78 18.91 -3.34 -1.91
N ALA A 79 19.88 -3.69 -1.07
CA ALA A 79 20.14 -5.09 -0.70
C ALA A 79 18.97 -5.72 0.04
N GLN A 80 18.26 -4.93 0.84
CA GLN A 80 17.08 -5.35 1.58
C GLN A 80 15.90 -4.39 1.29
N PRO A 81 15.22 -4.58 0.17
CA PRO A 81 14.07 -3.78 -0.15
C PRO A 81 12.97 -4.03 0.87
N THR A 82 12.44 -2.94 1.42
CA THR A 82 11.31 -2.96 2.33
C THR A 82 10.15 -2.19 1.73
N ALA A 83 8.95 -2.50 2.15
CA ALA A 83 7.77 -1.74 1.79
C ALA A 83 6.95 -1.42 3.04
N MET A 84 6.29 -0.29 3.00
CA MET A 84 5.35 0.06 4.04
C MET A 84 4.06 -0.74 3.86
N ILE A 85 3.60 -1.37 4.93
CA ILE A 85 2.35 -2.12 4.96
C ILE A 85 1.29 -1.23 5.62
N PHE A 86 0.10 -1.21 5.04
CA PHE A 86 -1.03 -0.47 5.55
C PHE A 86 -2.22 -1.40 5.81
N ASP A 87 -2.99 -1.09 6.83
CA ASP A 87 -4.19 -1.79 7.28
C ASP A 87 -5.48 -1.19 6.70
N ARG A 88 -5.52 -0.96 5.41
CA ARG A 88 -6.59 -0.17 4.80
C ARG A 88 -7.57 -0.95 3.93
N GLY A 89 -7.49 -2.25 3.98
CA GLY A 89 -8.46 -3.11 3.31
C GLY A 89 -9.63 -3.44 4.23
N ILE A 90 -10.86 -3.19 3.78
CA ILE A 90 -12.05 -3.77 4.38
C ILE A 90 -12.45 -4.98 3.57
N MET A 91 -12.85 -6.03 4.27
CA MET A 91 -13.53 -7.18 3.68
C MET A 91 -15.01 -7.12 4.00
N ARG A 92 -15.84 -7.54 3.05
CA ARG A 92 -17.25 -7.81 3.32
C ARG A 92 -17.39 -9.07 4.18
N PRO A 93 -18.51 -9.23 4.88
CA PRO A 93 -18.76 -10.44 5.69
C PRO A 93 -18.73 -11.75 4.90
N ASP A 94 -18.98 -11.70 3.60
CA ASP A 94 -18.98 -12.84 2.69
C ASP A 94 -17.63 -13.11 2.03
N GLN A 95 -16.65 -12.22 2.19
CA GLN A 95 -15.30 -12.38 1.66
C GLN A 95 -14.39 -13.17 2.60
N ARG A 96 -13.34 -13.74 2.04
CA ARG A 96 -12.28 -14.44 2.75
C ARG A 96 -10.93 -13.76 2.53
N PRO A 97 -9.97 -13.87 3.46
CA PRO A 97 -8.61 -13.45 3.23
C PRO A 97 -8.03 -14.06 1.94
N GLY A 98 -7.50 -13.22 1.08
CA GLY A 98 -6.99 -13.62 -0.24
C GLY A 98 -7.96 -13.46 -1.40
N ASP A 99 -9.23 -13.18 -1.14
CA ASP A 99 -10.17 -12.82 -2.18
C ASP A 99 -9.78 -11.50 -2.84
N PRO A 100 -10.17 -11.28 -4.10
CA PRO A 100 -9.95 -10.01 -4.76
C PRO A 100 -10.50 -8.86 -3.91
N PHE A 101 -9.70 -7.83 -3.73
CA PHE A 101 -10.09 -6.65 -2.96
C PHE A 101 -11.34 -6.00 -3.58
N ALA A 102 -12.38 -5.81 -2.77
CA ALA A 102 -13.57 -5.10 -3.21
C ALA A 102 -13.29 -3.60 -3.24
N MET A 103 -13.02 -3.08 -4.42
CA MET A 103 -12.76 -1.64 -4.67
C MET A 103 -13.95 -0.73 -4.32
N ASP A 104 -15.14 -1.29 -4.17
CA ASP A 104 -16.39 -0.58 -3.92
C ASP A 104 -16.41 0.19 -2.59
N PHE A 105 -15.59 -0.25 -1.62
CA PHE A 105 -15.53 0.35 -0.28
C PHE A 105 -14.48 1.45 -0.14
N GLY A 106 -13.62 1.63 -1.12
CA GLY A 106 -12.56 2.63 -1.09
C GLY A 106 -11.62 2.46 0.10
N TYR A 107 -11.02 3.57 0.50
CA TYR A 107 -10.16 3.62 1.67
C TYR A 107 -10.99 3.78 2.93
N PHE A 108 -10.76 2.87 3.87
CA PHE A 108 -11.38 2.95 5.17
C PHE A 108 -10.33 3.27 6.23
N HIS A 109 -10.33 4.51 6.66
CA HIS A 109 -9.37 4.98 7.67
C HIS A 109 -9.67 4.51 9.09
N MET A 110 -10.83 3.91 9.34
CA MET A 110 -11.21 3.45 10.67
C MET A 110 -10.31 2.31 11.18
N ALA A 111 -9.74 1.52 10.28
CA ALA A 111 -8.84 0.45 10.65
C ALA A 111 -7.58 0.93 11.40
N THR A 112 -7.16 2.18 11.19
CA THR A 112 -6.03 2.79 11.89
C THR A 112 -6.39 3.48 13.18
N GLN A 113 -7.68 3.57 13.51
CA GLN A 113 -8.12 4.14 14.78
C GLN A 113 -7.92 3.15 15.93
N PRO A 114 -7.68 3.62 17.15
CA PRO A 114 -7.45 2.75 18.30
C PRO A 114 -8.75 2.15 18.86
N PHE A 115 -9.66 1.75 17.98
CA PHE A 115 -10.81 0.93 18.33
C PHE A 115 -10.36 -0.48 18.67
N LEU A 116 -11.12 -1.19 19.48
CA LEU A 116 -10.82 -2.56 19.87
C LEU A 116 -10.68 -3.45 18.63
N LYS A 117 -9.55 -4.13 18.52
CA LYS A 117 -9.25 -5.08 17.46
C LYS A 117 -9.20 -6.49 18.01
N VAL A 118 -10.09 -7.34 17.54
CA VAL A 118 -10.17 -8.74 17.95
C VAL A 118 -9.94 -9.69 16.77
N ASP A 119 -9.39 -10.86 17.05
CA ASP A 119 -9.30 -11.93 16.07
C ASP A 119 -10.65 -12.63 15.86
N MET A 120 -10.69 -13.65 15.03
CA MET A 120 -11.91 -14.40 14.73
C MET A 120 -12.46 -15.19 15.93
N ASP A 121 -11.64 -15.39 16.97
CA ASP A 121 -12.07 -15.98 18.25
C ASP A 121 -12.57 -14.95 19.25
N GLY A 122 -12.58 -13.65 18.88
CA GLY A 122 -12.97 -12.55 19.75
C GLY A 122 -11.88 -12.13 20.74
N LYS A 123 -10.63 -12.59 20.58
CA LYS A 123 -9.53 -12.21 21.47
C LYS A 123 -8.83 -10.96 20.95
N ARG A 124 -8.56 -10.03 21.86
CA ARG A 124 -7.79 -8.83 21.55
C ARG A 124 -6.43 -9.17 20.95
N ILE A 125 -6.07 -8.49 19.87
CA ILE A 125 -4.87 -8.80 19.08
C ILE A 125 -3.62 -8.18 19.69
N THR A 126 -3.67 -6.87 19.96
CA THR A 126 -2.51 -6.09 20.40
C THR A 126 -2.97 -4.77 21.03
N ASN A 127 -2.03 -3.88 21.32
CA ASN A 127 -2.34 -2.51 21.71
C ASN A 127 -2.73 -1.68 20.48
N GLU A 128 -3.97 -1.25 20.42
CA GLU A 128 -4.56 -0.51 19.30
C GLU A 128 -3.96 0.90 19.10
N SER A 129 -3.30 1.43 20.14
CA SER A 129 -2.57 2.71 20.05
C SER A 129 -1.16 2.57 19.47
N SER A 130 -0.78 1.36 19.08
CA SER A 130 0.50 1.13 18.40
C SER A 130 0.49 1.74 17.00
N PRO A 131 1.66 2.11 16.45
CA PRO A 131 1.79 2.50 15.05
C PRO A 131 1.19 1.45 14.10
N TYR A 132 0.61 1.88 13.02
CA TYR A 132 -0.14 1.02 12.09
C TYR A 132 0.69 -0.13 11.51
N ASP A 133 1.98 0.04 11.29
CA ASP A 133 2.88 -1.02 10.85
C ASP A 133 3.01 -2.13 11.91
N PHE A 134 3.05 -1.77 13.20
CA PHE A 134 3.02 -2.74 14.28
C PHE A 134 1.71 -3.53 14.33
N LEU A 135 0.59 -2.86 14.10
CA LEU A 135 -0.72 -3.52 14.06
C LEU A 135 -0.76 -4.58 12.95
N ILE A 136 -0.26 -4.24 11.76
CA ILE A 136 -0.19 -5.17 10.64
C ILE A 136 0.74 -6.34 10.92
N HIS A 137 1.91 -6.08 11.48
CA HIS A 137 2.83 -7.15 11.83
C HIS A 137 2.27 -8.09 12.92
N ALA A 138 1.45 -7.59 13.83
CA ALA A 138 0.75 -8.44 14.79
C ALA A 138 -0.20 -9.44 14.13
N LEU A 139 -0.71 -9.12 12.93
CA LEU A 139 -1.55 -10.03 12.14
C LEU A 139 -0.76 -11.04 11.31
N SER A 140 0.45 -10.72 10.91
CA SER A 140 1.23 -11.53 9.95
C SER A 140 1.43 -12.97 10.41
N ASN A 141 1.45 -13.20 11.72
CA ASN A 141 1.60 -14.52 12.35
C ASN A 141 0.27 -15.21 12.66
N ARG A 142 -0.87 -14.62 12.31
CA ARG A 142 -2.19 -15.21 12.52
C ARG A 142 -2.68 -15.88 11.26
N THR A 143 -3.43 -16.96 11.42
CA THR A 143 -3.89 -17.77 10.29
C THR A 143 -4.81 -16.97 9.37
N GLU A 144 -5.73 -16.20 9.94
CA GLU A 144 -6.73 -15.42 9.19
C GLU A 144 -6.17 -14.14 8.59
N ARG A 145 -5.05 -13.60 9.15
CA ARG A 145 -4.43 -12.33 8.74
C ARG A 145 -5.41 -11.18 8.62
N SER A 146 -6.43 -11.20 9.46
CA SER A 146 -7.51 -10.21 9.51
C SER A 146 -7.94 -10.00 10.95
N TRP A 147 -8.61 -8.89 11.21
CA TRP A 147 -9.24 -8.62 12.49
C TRP A 147 -10.64 -8.05 12.29
N ILE A 148 -11.38 -8.00 13.37
CA ILE A 148 -12.66 -7.32 13.47
C ILE A 148 -12.42 -6.06 14.30
N ASP A 149 -12.74 -4.90 13.74
CA ASP A 149 -12.80 -3.64 14.50
C ASP A 149 -14.15 -3.57 15.19
N VAL A 150 -14.12 -3.25 16.49
CA VAL A 150 -15.31 -3.12 17.32
C VAL A 150 -15.39 -1.72 17.89
N TRP A 151 -16.46 -1.02 17.61
CA TRP A 151 -16.77 0.31 18.15
C TRP A 151 -18.25 0.43 18.46
N ASP A 152 -18.62 1.43 19.23
CA ASP A 152 -20.00 1.75 19.58
C ASP A 152 -20.51 3.01 18.87
N SER A 153 -21.72 3.46 19.22
CA SER A 153 -22.36 4.63 18.62
C SER A 153 -21.67 5.96 18.97
N ASN A 154 -20.77 5.98 19.96
CA ASN A 154 -20.03 7.17 20.36
C ASN A 154 -18.75 7.38 19.53
N TRP A 155 -18.49 6.52 18.54
CA TRP A 155 -17.30 6.59 17.71
C TRP A 155 -17.00 7.99 17.12
N PRO A 156 -18.01 8.85 16.79
CA PRO A 156 -17.71 10.20 16.26
C PRO A 156 -17.06 11.12 17.29
N GLU A 157 -17.37 10.92 18.58
CA GLU A 157 -16.77 11.68 19.68
C GLU A 157 -15.40 11.10 20.04
N ASP A 158 -15.28 9.78 20.00
CA ASP A 158 -14.05 9.09 20.29
C ASP A 158 -12.95 9.42 19.29
N ILE A 159 -13.28 9.57 18.03
CA ILE A 159 -12.33 9.98 16.97
C ILE A 159 -11.67 11.32 17.31
N ASP A 160 -12.41 12.28 17.83
CA ASP A 160 -11.85 13.59 18.18
C ASP A 160 -10.85 13.51 19.36
N ARG A 161 -10.97 12.50 20.21
CA ARG A 161 -10.03 12.21 21.30
C ARG A 161 -8.80 11.44 20.88
N PHE A 162 -8.89 10.66 19.82
CA PHE A 162 -7.78 9.86 19.34
C PHE A 162 -6.81 10.73 18.55
N HIS A 163 -5.87 11.35 19.25
CA HIS A 163 -4.70 11.96 18.63
C HIS A 163 -3.83 10.86 18.05
N THR A 164 -3.96 10.67 16.80
CA THR A 164 -3.61 9.47 16.13
C THR A 164 -2.15 9.41 15.74
N VAL A 165 -1.64 8.22 15.82
CA VAL A 165 -0.30 7.88 15.38
C VAL A 165 -0.33 7.69 13.85
N GLY A 166 0.27 8.61 13.12
CA GLY A 166 0.42 8.46 11.67
C GLY A 166 -0.77 8.96 10.83
N CYS A 167 -1.08 8.23 9.75
CA CYS A 167 -2.10 8.60 8.77
C CYS A 167 -3.55 8.36 9.21
N SER A 168 -3.78 8.08 10.47
CA SER A 168 -5.06 7.70 11.03
C SER A 168 -6.00 8.87 11.32
N THR A 169 -5.71 10.05 10.82
CA THR A 169 -6.60 11.20 10.99
C THR A 169 -7.87 11.01 10.17
N LEU A 170 -8.95 10.66 10.83
CA LEU A 170 -10.28 10.79 10.25
C LEU A 170 -10.59 12.27 10.11
N ILE A 171 -10.59 12.74 8.89
CA ILE A 171 -11.06 14.09 8.59
C ILE A 171 -12.58 14.00 8.53
N LYS A 172 -13.26 14.56 9.55
CA LYS A 172 -14.68 14.88 9.43
C LYS A 172 -14.82 15.82 8.22
N ARG A 173 -15.33 15.31 7.11
CA ARG A 173 -15.79 16.17 6.02
C ARG A 173 -17.23 16.53 6.32
N GLU A 174 -17.52 17.82 6.46
CA GLU A 174 -18.91 18.31 6.48
C GLU A 174 -19.66 17.74 5.28
N GLY A 175 -20.80 17.13 5.54
CA GLY A 175 -21.68 16.56 4.50
C GLY A 175 -21.42 15.10 4.12
N THR A 176 -20.49 14.40 4.74
CA THR A 176 -20.38 12.95 4.61
C THR A 176 -20.91 12.26 5.86
N ASN A 177 -22.16 11.87 5.81
CA ASN A 177 -22.72 10.90 6.76
C ASN A 177 -22.23 9.50 6.35
N GLN A 178 -21.01 9.17 6.72
CA GLN A 178 -20.51 7.80 6.58
C GLN A 178 -19.60 7.48 7.76
#